data_b54160d0d56fcf23feba9f36a86c9acb
#
_entry.id   b54160d0d56fcf23feba9f36a86c9acb
#
_cell.length_a   1.000
_cell.length_b   1.000
_cell.length_c   1.000
_cell.angle_alpha   90.00
_cell.angle_beta   90.00
_cell.angle_gamma   90.00
#
_symmetry.space_group_name_H-M   'P 1'
#
loop_
_entity.id
_entity.type
_entity.pdbx_description
1 polymer ?
#
loop_
_entity_poly.entity_id
_entity_poly.type
_entity_poly.pdbx_seq_one_letter_code
_entity_poly.pdbx_strand_id
1 'polypeptide(L)'
;MYDTRWPRPGPAMAAVAALLGLVAGAAIGLSSLSSAPPAQAGAPVETTVAHPATTLPQRFHTVILGSYHSRDYAEARLRQVRRLGIRDAGILSQTVYQLNTPYAVYSGVYATQEQARAHLQELAGYDIPPSGRYDKEVTRSA
;
A
#
# COMPACT_ATOMS: atom_id res chain seq x y z
N MET A 1 -38.40 14.24 -19.02
CA MET A 1 -38.75 13.18 -18.06
C MET A 1 -37.76 12.04 -18.30
N TYR A 2 -36.66 12.00 -17.58
CA TYR A 2 -35.67 10.91 -17.65
C TYR A 2 -35.82 10.08 -16.39
N ASP A 3 -36.32 8.85 -16.59
CA ASP A 3 -36.53 7.86 -15.54
C ASP A 3 -35.21 7.12 -15.28
N THR A 4 -34.47 7.53 -14.26
CA THR A 4 -33.22 6.91 -13.84
C THR A 4 -33.51 5.80 -12.85
N ARG A 5 -33.88 4.65 -13.38
CA ARG A 5 -34.06 3.44 -12.60
C ARG A 5 -32.70 2.75 -12.40
N TRP A 6 -32.13 2.88 -11.23
CA TRP A 6 -30.94 2.14 -10.80
C TRP A 6 -31.27 0.66 -10.59
N PRO A 7 -30.51 -0.29 -11.13
CA PRO A 7 -30.69 -1.71 -10.82
C PRO A 7 -30.26 -1.99 -9.37
N ARG A 8 -31.14 -2.67 -8.65
CA ARG A 8 -30.91 -3.18 -7.30
C ARG A 8 -29.93 -4.34 -7.37
N PRO A 9 -28.90 -4.41 -6.49
CA PRO A 9 -28.09 -5.61 -6.37
C PRO A 9 -28.89 -6.74 -5.73
N GLY A 10 -28.97 -7.86 -6.43
CA GLY A 10 -29.54 -9.09 -5.92
C GLY A 10 -28.59 -9.81 -4.97
N PRO A 11 -29.12 -10.60 -4.01
CA PRO A 11 -28.31 -11.37 -3.10
C PRO A 11 -27.86 -12.68 -3.75
N ALA A 12 -26.57 -12.91 -3.88
CA ALA A 12 -26.00 -14.23 -4.15
C ALA A 12 -25.08 -14.61 -3.01
N MET A 13 -25.69 -15.30 -2.07
CA MET A 13 -25.44 -16.68 -1.70
C MET A 13 -23.98 -17.10 -1.47
N ALA A 14 -23.75 -17.32 -0.20
CA ALA A 14 -22.65 -18.03 0.42
C ALA A 14 -22.43 -19.45 -0.17
N ALA A 15 -21.19 -19.88 -0.22
CA ALA A 15 -20.83 -21.29 -0.13
C ALA A 15 -19.57 -21.45 0.72
N VAL A 16 -19.79 -22.04 1.83
CA VAL A 16 -18.93 -22.60 2.85
C VAL A 16 -18.17 -23.78 2.26
N ALA A 17 -16.88 -23.88 2.52
CA ALA A 17 -16.20 -25.17 2.58
C ALA A 17 -15.14 -25.14 3.68
N ALA A 18 -15.52 -25.71 4.80
CA ALA A 18 -14.61 -26.12 5.88
C ALA A 18 -13.92 -27.41 5.46
N LEU A 19 -12.61 -27.47 5.57
CA LEU A 19 -11.83 -28.70 5.54
C LEU A 19 -10.89 -28.72 6.74
N LEU A 20 -11.33 -29.47 7.76
CA LEU A 20 -10.53 -29.94 8.87
C LEU A 20 -9.54 -31.00 8.35
N GLY A 21 -8.26 -30.77 8.57
CA GLY A 21 -7.21 -31.75 8.38
C GLY A 21 -6.36 -31.83 9.66
N LEU A 22 -6.72 -32.78 10.51
CA LEU A 22 -6.02 -33.13 11.74
C LEU A 22 -4.98 -34.23 11.41
N VAL A 23 -3.68 -33.93 11.56
CA VAL A 23 -2.64 -34.96 11.58
C VAL A 23 -1.77 -34.77 12.82
N ALA A 24 -1.96 -35.68 13.77
CA ALA A 24 -1.08 -35.91 14.89
C ALA A 24 0.12 -36.77 14.41
N GLY A 25 1.33 -36.35 14.74
CA GLY A 25 2.55 -37.13 14.53
C GLY A 25 3.57 -36.81 15.61
N ALA A 26 3.55 -37.60 16.65
CA ALA A 26 4.58 -37.62 17.68
C ALA A 26 5.79 -38.40 17.18
N ALA A 27 6.99 -37.84 17.26
CA ALA A 27 8.25 -38.60 17.24
C ALA A 27 9.24 -37.97 18.21
N ILE A 28 9.53 -38.73 19.26
CA ILE A 28 10.57 -38.49 20.25
C ILE A 28 11.90 -38.90 19.63
N GLY A 29 12.88 -38.04 19.67
CA GLY A 29 14.26 -38.33 19.27
C GLY A 29 15.23 -37.48 20.09
N LEU A 30 15.84 -38.13 21.09
CA LEU A 30 16.94 -37.61 21.91
C LEU A 30 18.27 -37.61 21.15
N SER A 31 19.13 -36.67 21.54
CA SER A 31 20.60 -36.65 21.41
C SER A 31 21.19 -35.97 20.22
N SER A 32 21.82 -34.80 20.43
CA SER A 32 23.28 -34.70 20.45
C SER A 32 23.71 -33.25 20.70
N LEU A 33 24.49 -33.04 21.72
CA LEU A 33 25.30 -31.87 21.99
C LEU A 33 26.29 -31.68 20.84
N SER A 34 26.19 -30.59 20.12
CA SER A 34 27.25 -30.12 19.25
C SER A 34 27.27 -28.61 19.31
N SER A 35 28.28 -28.10 20.01
CA SER A 35 28.60 -26.68 20.04
C SER A 35 28.98 -26.24 18.63
N ALA A 36 28.12 -25.44 18.00
CA ALA A 36 28.42 -24.67 16.81
C ALA A 36 28.27 -23.19 17.12
N PRO A 37 29.15 -22.31 16.59
CA PRO A 37 29.09 -20.87 16.85
C PRO A 37 27.78 -20.27 16.30
N PRO A 38 27.30 -19.16 16.88
CA PRO A 38 26.03 -18.59 16.45
C PRO A 38 26.19 -18.04 15.03
N ALA A 39 25.65 -18.80 14.08
CA ALA A 39 25.35 -18.25 12.77
C ALA A 39 24.33 -17.14 13.02
N GLN A 40 24.69 -15.94 12.59
CA GLN A 40 23.77 -14.80 12.57
C GLN A 40 22.55 -15.21 11.73
N ALA A 41 21.49 -15.57 12.40
CA ALA A 41 20.20 -15.70 11.78
C ALA A 41 19.87 -14.32 11.20
N GLY A 42 19.79 -14.26 9.89
CA GLY A 42 19.31 -13.08 9.20
C GLY A 42 17.95 -12.73 9.80
N ALA A 43 17.88 -11.61 10.50
CA ALA A 43 16.63 -11.09 11.00
C ALA A 43 15.69 -10.95 9.78
N PRO A 44 14.42 -11.38 9.90
CA PRO A 44 13.44 -11.03 8.89
C PRO A 44 13.45 -9.51 8.81
N VAL A 45 13.63 -8.99 7.62
CA VAL A 45 13.52 -7.56 7.36
C VAL A 45 12.05 -7.23 7.60
N GLU A 46 11.70 -6.93 8.84
CA GLU A 46 10.44 -6.30 9.15
C GLU A 46 10.44 -4.97 8.40
N THR A 47 9.71 -4.96 7.31
CA THR A 47 9.32 -3.72 6.65
C THR A 47 8.36 -3.01 7.58
N THR A 48 8.91 -2.46 8.65
CA THR A 48 8.19 -1.60 9.60
C THR A 48 7.88 -0.31 8.88
N VAL A 49 6.72 -0.25 8.26
CA VAL A 49 6.14 1.00 7.77
C VAL A 49 5.59 1.77 8.97
N ALA A 50 6.46 2.14 9.88
CA ALA A 50 6.16 3.15 10.89
C ALA A 50 6.56 4.50 10.32
N HIS A 51 5.58 5.34 10.00
CA HIS A 51 5.82 6.73 9.67
C HIS A 51 5.75 7.61 10.94
N PRO A 52 6.86 7.85 11.66
CA PRO A 52 7.12 9.15 12.21
C PRO A 52 7.59 10.03 11.05
N ALA A 53 7.58 11.34 11.18
CA ALA A 53 7.95 12.35 10.18
C ALA A 53 9.31 12.06 9.49
N THR A 54 9.38 10.95 8.77
CA THR A 54 10.55 10.48 8.06
C THR A 54 10.66 11.35 6.82
N THR A 55 11.71 12.11 6.76
CA THR A 55 12.09 12.87 5.56
C THR A 55 12.14 11.88 4.39
N LEU A 56 11.22 12.04 3.45
CA LEU A 56 11.19 11.20 2.25
C LEU A 56 12.51 11.35 1.50
N PRO A 57 12.97 10.31 0.76
CA PRO A 57 14.17 10.36 -0.04
C PRO A 57 14.18 11.55 -1.01
N GLN A 58 15.35 11.96 -1.45
CA GLN A 58 15.46 13.02 -2.46
C GLN A 58 14.83 12.62 -3.80
N ARG A 59 14.88 11.33 -4.13
CA ARG A 59 14.34 10.76 -5.36
C ARG A 59 13.74 9.40 -5.05
N PHE A 60 12.52 9.15 -5.50
CA PHE A 60 11.81 7.90 -5.29
C PHE A 60 10.68 7.72 -6.30
N HIS A 61 10.21 6.48 -6.44
CA HIS A 61 9.02 6.15 -7.19
C HIS A 61 7.83 5.99 -6.24
N THR A 62 6.65 6.38 -6.69
CA THR A 62 5.42 6.29 -5.90
C THR A 62 4.20 6.15 -6.79
N VAL A 63 3.08 5.78 -6.19
CA VAL A 63 1.77 5.81 -6.87
C VAL A 63 1.04 7.09 -6.48
N ILE A 64 0.70 7.91 -7.45
CA ILE A 64 -0.17 9.08 -7.26
C ILE A 64 -1.62 8.61 -7.26
N LEU A 65 -2.39 9.03 -6.26
CA LEU A 65 -3.81 8.72 -6.08
C LEU A 65 -4.74 9.90 -6.38
N GLY A 66 -4.15 11.02 -6.72
CA GLY A 66 -4.85 12.24 -7.10
C GLY A 66 -3.96 13.46 -6.97
N SER A 67 -4.26 14.46 -7.79
CA SER A 67 -3.54 15.75 -7.86
C SER A 67 -4.53 16.88 -7.60
N TYR A 68 -4.15 17.85 -6.76
CA TYR A 68 -5.06 18.86 -6.23
C TYR A 68 -4.41 20.24 -6.22
N HIS A 69 -5.22 21.27 -6.46
CA HIS A 69 -4.80 22.68 -6.34
C HIS A 69 -4.93 23.20 -4.91
N SER A 70 -5.75 22.57 -4.07
CA SER A 70 -5.96 22.94 -2.68
C SER A 70 -5.51 21.83 -1.75
N ARG A 71 -4.90 22.24 -0.63
CA ARG A 71 -4.49 21.34 0.44
C ARG A 71 -5.67 20.63 1.09
N ASP A 72 -6.79 21.34 1.28
CA ASP A 72 -7.98 20.78 1.92
C ASP A 72 -8.56 19.61 1.12
N TYR A 73 -8.58 19.71 -0.21
CA TYR A 73 -9.01 18.61 -1.08
C TYR A 73 -8.03 17.44 -1.05
N ALA A 74 -6.73 17.70 -1.00
CA ALA A 74 -5.73 16.65 -0.84
C ALA A 74 -5.87 15.93 0.52
N GLU A 75 -6.10 16.67 1.60
CA GLU A 75 -6.34 16.10 2.94
C GLU A 75 -7.65 15.30 3.01
N ALA A 76 -8.72 15.78 2.37
CA ALA A 76 -9.97 15.04 2.27
C ALA A 76 -9.77 13.72 1.54
N ARG A 77 -9.03 13.74 0.43
CA ARG A 77 -8.67 12.53 -0.31
C ARG A 77 -7.81 11.59 0.51
N LEU A 78 -6.80 12.10 1.21
CA LEU A 78 -5.95 11.29 2.09
C LEU A 78 -6.78 10.57 3.16
N ARG A 79 -7.72 11.27 3.80
CA ARG A 79 -8.63 10.66 4.77
C ARG A 79 -9.47 9.54 4.15
N GLN A 80 -9.98 9.73 2.93
CA GLN A 80 -10.73 8.71 2.20
C GLN A 80 -9.87 7.47 1.91
N VAL A 81 -8.67 7.66 1.39
CA VAL A 81 -7.72 6.60 1.06
C VAL A 81 -7.35 5.79 2.31
N ARG A 82 -7.10 6.46 3.42
CA ARG A 82 -6.80 5.80 4.70
C ARG A 82 -7.97 4.98 5.25
N ARG A 83 -9.23 5.44 5.05
CA ARG A 83 -10.42 4.65 5.41
C ARG A 83 -10.55 3.37 4.60
N LEU A 84 -10.03 3.34 3.39
CA LEU A 84 -9.95 2.11 2.57
C LEU A 84 -8.86 1.14 3.02
N GLY A 85 -8.09 1.48 4.08
CA GLY A 85 -7.04 0.64 4.64
C GLY A 85 -5.64 0.92 4.10
N ILE A 86 -5.46 1.88 3.20
CA ILE A 86 -4.16 2.26 2.64
C ILE A 86 -3.45 3.19 3.63
N ARG A 87 -2.56 2.63 4.44
CA ARG A 87 -1.92 3.34 5.56
C ARG A 87 -0.66 4.10 5.16
N ASP A 88 0.00 3.69 4.10
CA ASP A 88 1.24 4.25 3.54
C ASP A 88 1.01 5.48 2.65
N ALA A 89 -0.21 6.03 2.68
CA ALA A 89 -0.57 7.21 1.92
C ALA A 89 -0.21 8.51 2.66
N GLY A 90 0.22 9.50 1.89
CA GLY A 90 0.57 10.84 2.36
C GLY A 90 0.30 11.93 1.32
N ILE A 91 0.72 13.15 1.62
CA ILE A 91 0.61 14.30 0.72
C ILE A 91 2.00 14.79 0.36
N LEU A 92 2.25 14.99 -0.93
CA LEU A 92 3.39 15.70 -1.46
C LEU A 92 2.99 17.14 -1.77
N SER A 93 3.91 18.08 -1.55
CA SER A 93 3.75 19.49 -1.89
C SER A 93 4.74 19.88 -2.98
N GLN A 94 4.29 20.69 -3.94
CA GLN A 94 5.12 21.27 -5.00
C GLN A 94 6.25 22.14 -4.45
N THR A 95 6.10 22.69 -3.25
CA THR A 95 7.16 23.48 -2.60
C THR A 95 8.37 22.64 -2.18
N VAL A 96 8.18 21.32 -2.06
CA VAL A 96 9.23 20.39 -1.63
C VAL A 96 9.65 19.45 -2.76
N TYR A 97 8.73 19.10 -3.65
CA TYR A 97 8.92 18.13 -4.71
C TYR A 97 8.52 18.68 -6.07
N GLN A 98 9.15 18.19 -7.13
CA GLN A 98 8.81 18.54 -8.50
C GLN A 98 7.50 17.89 -8.93
N LEU A 99 6.40 18.60 -8.71
CA LEU A 99 5.04 18.21 -9.06
C LEU A 99 4.46 19.14 -10.12
N ASN A 100 3.48 18.62 -10.87
CA ASN A 100 2.73 19.42 -11.86
C ASN A 100 1.56 20.20 -11.21
N THR A 101 1.24 19.89 -9.95
CA THR A 101 0.15 20.51 -9.18
C THR A 101 0.64 20.84 -7.78
N PRO A 102 0.06 21.84 -7.11
CA PRO A 102 0.47 22.22 -5.75
C PRO A 102 0.51 21.08 -4.75
N TYR A 103 -0.42 20.14 -4.85
CA TYR A 103 -0.51 18.99 -3.94
C TYR A 103 -0.80 17.71 -4.70
N ALA A 104 -0.21 16.60 -4.26
CA ALA A 104 -0.52 15.26 -4.74
C ALA A 104 -0.67 14.30 -3.55
N VAL A 105 -1.70 13.45 -3.58
CA VAL A 105 -1.85 12.34 -2.64
C VAL A 105 -1.13 11.14 -3.24
N TYR A 106 -0.24 10.53 -2.47
CA TYR A 106 0.58 9.38 -2.89
C TYR A 106 0.37 8.17 -1.97
N SER A 107 0.75 7.00 -2.44
CA SER A 107 0.84 5.76 -1.67
C SER A 107 2.14 5.03 -1.98
N GLY A 108 2.84 4.65 -0.94
CA GLY A 108 4.11 3.94 -1.00
C GLY A 108 5.30 4.79 -1.47
N VAL A 109 6.49 4.38 -1.07
CA VAL A 109 7.78 4.96 -1.46
C VAL A 109 8.68 3.83 -1.89
N TYR A 110 9.11 3.83 -3.15
CA TYR A 110 9.81 2.72 -3.79
C TYR A 110 11.12 3.18 -4.41
N ALA A 111 12.09 2.28 -4.42
CA ALA A 111 13.39 2.53 -5.06
C ALA A 111 13.31 2.42 -6.60
N THR A 112 12.39 1.58 -7.11
CA THR A 112 12.26 1.33 -8.54
C THR A 112 10.83 1.55 -9.05
N GLN A 113 10.72 1.79 -10.35
CA GLN A 113 9.43 1.96 -11.01
C GLN A 113 8.61 0.67 -11.03
N GLU A 114 9.27 -0.48 -11.14
CA GLU A 114 8.62 -1.80 -11.14
C GLU A 114 7.89 -2.05 -9.83
N GLN A 115 8.49 -1.69 -8.71
CA GLN A 115 7.85 -1.79 -7.39
C GLN A 115 6.63 -0.88 -7.29
N ALA A 116 6.73 0.37 -7.77
CA ALA A 116 5.60 1.29 -7.78
C ALA A 116 4.46 0.78 -8.68
N ARG A 117 4.78 0.17 -9.83
CA ARG A 117 3.78 -0.44 -10.72
C ARG A 117 3.12 -1.66 -10.11
N ALA A 118 3.87 -2.51 -9.42
CA ALA A 118 3.31 -3.65 -8.70
C ALA A 118 2.30 -3.16 -7.65
N HIS A 119 2.65 -2.13 -6.87
CA HIS A 119 1.73 -1.52 -5.91
C HIS A 119 0.51 -0.87 -6.58
N LEU A 120 0.68 -0.23 -7.74
CA LEU A 120 -0.45 0.30 -8.51
C LEU A 120 -1.45 -0.80 -8.91
N GLN A 121 -0.97 -2.00 -9.23
CA GLN A 121 -1.81 -3.17 -9.52
C GLN A 121 -2.54 -3.66 -8.27
N GLU A 122 -1.86 -3.72 -7.13
CA GLU A 122 -2.47 -4.06 -5.84
C GLU A 122 -3.60 -3.09 -5.48
N LEU A 123 -3.41 -1.80 -5.73
CA LEU A 123 -4.40 -0.76 -5.50
C LEU A 123 -5.64 -0.89 -6.41
N ALA A 124 -5.59 -1.70 -7.47
CA ALA A 124 -6.76 -1.99 -8.30
C ALA A 124 -7.86 -2.77 -7.54
N GLY A 125 -7.49 -3.49 -6.47
CA GLY A 125 -8.45 -4.18 -5.59
C GLY A 125 -9.22 -3.26 -4.63
N TYR A 126 -8.81 -1.99 -4.51
CA TYR A 126 -9.50 -1.02 -3.67
C TYR A 126 -10.49 -0.19 -4.50
N ASP A 127 -11.55 0.28 -3.84
CA ASP A 127 -12.55 1.17 -4.47
C ASP A 127 -12.00 2.59 -4.66
N ILE A 128 -10.97 2.68 -5.49
CA ILE A 128 -10.33 3.93 -5.90
C ILE A 128 -10.54 4.08 -7.40
N PRO A 129 -11.14 5.18 -7.87
CA PRO A 129 -11.31 5.43 -9.29
C PRO A 129 -9.99 5.28 -10.07
N PRO A 130 -9.98 4.55 -11.18
CA PRO A 130 -8.76 4.36 -11.98
C PRO A 130 -8.27 5.67 -12.62
N SER A 131 -9.18 6.62 -12.83
CA SER A 131 -8.85 7.95 -13.33
C SER A 131 -8.04 8.72 -12.30
N GLY A 132 -6.79 9.02 -12.62
CA GLY A 132 -5.89 9.77 -11.75
C GLY A 132 -4.93 8.92 -10.91
N ARG A 133 -4.94 7.59 -11.06
CA ARG A 133 -3.90 6.71 -10.49
C ARG A 133 -2.80 6.47 -11.52
N TYR A 134 -1.55 6.73 -11.15
CA TYR A 134 -0.38 6.44 -12.00
C TYR A 134 0.89 6.34 -11.15
N ASP A 135 1.86 5.58 -11.65
CA ASP A 135 3.21 5.57 -11.10
C ASP A 135 3.97 6.83 -11.52
N LYS A 136 4.75 7.40 -10.61
CA LYS A 136 5.55 8.59 -10.86
C LYS A 136 6.88 8.53 -10.12
N GLU A 137 7.94 8.92 -10.80
CA GLU A 137 9.18 9.31 -10.16
C GLU A 137 9.05 10.73 -9.61
N VAL A 138 9.40 10.89 -8.36
CA VAL A 138 9.33 12.18 -7.64
C VAL A 138 10.72 12.55 -7.19
N THR A 139 11.12 13.79 -7.48
CA THR A 139 12.39 14.36 -7.06
C THR A 139 12.13 15.56 -6.18
N ARG A 140 12.93 15.71 -5.13
CA ARG A 140 12.87 16.89 -4.25
C ARG A 140 13.40 18.11 -5.01
N SER A 141 12.73 19.25 -4.85
CA SER A 141 13.21 20.53 -5.33
C SER A 141 14.49 20.92 -4.60
N ALA A 142 15.46 21.47 -5.32
CA ALA A 142 16.73 21.95 -4.75
C ALA A 142 16.51 23.25 -4.00
#